data_17ef3dae04b62457cbc7fc55c714a83b
#
_entry.id   17ef3dae04b62457cbc7fc55c714a83b
#
_cell.length_a   1.000
_cell.length_b   1.000
_cell.length_c   1.000
_cell.angle_alpha   90.00
_cell.angle_beta   90.00
_cell.angle_gamma   90.00
#
_symmetry.space_group_name_H-M   'P 1'
#
loop_
_entity.id
_entity.type
_entity.pdbx_description
1 polymer ?
#
loop_
_entity_poly.entity_id
_entity_poly.type
_entity_poly.pdbx_seq_one_letter_code
_entity_poly.pdbx_strand_id
1 'polypeptide(L)'
;IPMTNGHFKPLPEHKFSFGLWTVGNRGSDPFGAPVRPHLSPGQIVQLLGEVGAWGVNLHDNDLVPIDATPADRDNIVREFRQACLDNGLVVPMVTTNLFSDPAFKDGAFTANDPAVRAFALQKAMGAMDIGVELGAAILVIWGGREGTETDGCRRADVAIQRLREAVNFLCEYS
;
A
#
# COMPACT_ATOMS: atom_id res chain seq x y z
N ILE A 1 25.63 -31.91 -6.57
CA ILE A 1 25.82 -31.70 -5.13
C ILE A 1 24.44 -31.86 -4.52
N PRO A 2 24.21 -32.88 -3.64
CA PRO A 2 22.93 -32.99 -2.96
C PRO A 2 22.77 -31.78 -2.04
N MET A 3 21.85 -30.88 -2.33
CA MET A 3 21.46 -29.79 -1.44
C MET A 3 20.78 -30.40 -0.22
N THR A 4 21.46 -30.36 0.91
CA THR A 4 20.87 -30.79 2.19
C THR A 4 19.75 -29.81 2.55
N ASN A 5 18.52 -30.28 2.54
CA ASN A 5 17.27 -29.52 2.68
C ASN A 5 17.11 -28.72 4.00
N GLY A 6 18.13 -28.67 4.86
CA GLY A 6 18.07 -27.97 6.14
C GLY A 6 18.37 -26.46 6.09
N HIS A 7 19.16 -26.03 5.10
CA HIS A 7 19.62 -24.63 5.03
C HIS A 7 18.62 -23.62 4.46
N PHE A 8 17.53 -24.07 3.87
CA PHE A 8 16.54 -23.21 3.20
C PHE A 8 15.15 -23.23 3.87
N LYS A 9 15.05 -23.82 5.06
CA LYS A 9 13.78 -23.73 5.81
C LYS A 9 13.70 -22.38 6.52
N PRO A 10 12.53 -21.71 6.48
CA PRO A 10 12.33 -20.52 7.28
C PRO A 10 12.53 -20.82 8.77
N LEU A 11 13.20 -19.93 9.47
CA LEU A 11 13.39 -19.99 10.92
C LEU A 11 12.48 -18.94 11.58
N PRO A 12 12.08 -19.12 12.84
CA PRO A 12 11.21 -18.15 13.55
C PRO A 12 11.74 -16.71 13.60
N GLU A 13 13.06 -16.54 13.54
CA GLU A 13 13.72 -15.23 13.45
C GLU A 13 13.67 -14.59 12.08
N HIS A 14 13.34 -15.33 11.02
CA HIS A 14 13.20 -14.81 9.65
C HIS A 14 11.81 -14.19 9.48
N LYS A 15 11.71 -12.89 9.73
CA LYS A 15 10.46 -12.12 9.62
C LYS A 15 10.23 -11.62 8.20
N PHE A 16 9.81 -12.52 7.31
CA PHE A 16 9.45 -12.14 5.95
C PHE A 16 8.01 -11.64 5.87
N SER A 17 7.82 -10.46 5.31
CA SER A 17 6.50 -9.93 4.96
C SER A 17 6.37 -9.70 3.46
N PHE A 18 5.16 -9.81 2.95
CA PHE A 18 4.87 -9.72 1.51
C PHE A 18 3.81 -8.65 1.26
N GLY A 19 3.97 -7.90 0.16
CA GLY A 19 2.97 -6.93 -0.26
C GLY A 19 1.76 -7.62 -0.93
N LEU A 20 0.55 -7.21 -0.61
CA LEU A 20 -0.66 -7.65 -1.33
C LEU A 20 -0.50 -7.43 -2.84
N TRP A 21 0.06 -6.31 -3.25
CA TRP A 21 0.34 -5.97 -4.65
C TRP A 21 1.29 -6.94 -5.34
N THR A 22 2.18 -7.60 -4.60
CA THR A 22 3.13 -8.57 -5.16
C THR A 22 2.45 -9.92 -5.37
N VAL A 23 1.80 -10.46 -4.33
CA VAL A 23 1.12 -11.77 -4.37
C VAL A 23 -0.13 -11.70 -5.25
N GLY A 24 -0.88 -10.61 -5.15
CA GLY A 24 -2.09 -10.36 -5.94
C GLY A 24 -1.81 -9.91 -7.38
N ASN A 25 -0.54 -9.81 -7.80
CA ASN A 25 -0.21 -9.39 -9.16
C ASN A 25 -0.71 -10.40 -10.19
N ARG A 26 -1.64 -9.95 -11.01
CA ARG A 26 -2.30 -10.81 -12.01
C ARG A 26 -1.44 -11.06 -13.25
N GLY A 27 -0.29 -10.39 -13.37
CA GLY A 27 0.50 -10.36 -14.59
C GLY A 27 -0.27 -9.70 -15.73
N SER A 28 0.40 -8.96 -16.56
CA SER A 28 -0.21 -8.35 -17.75
C SER A 28 0.72 -8.56 -18.92
N ASP A 29 0.19 -9.10 -19.99
CA ASP A 29 0.82 -9.00 -21.30
C ASP A 29 0.63 -7.55 -21.78
N PRO A 30 1.63 -6.90 -22.43
CA PRO A 30 1.48 -5.56 -22.98
C PRO A 30 0.30 -5.41 -23.95
N PHE A 31 -0.14 -6.50 -24.54
CA PHE A 31 -1.18 -6.54 -25.56
C PHE A 31 -2.44 -7.32 -25.13
N GLY A 32 -2.50 -7.79 -23.89
CA GLY A 32 -3.54 -8.71 -23.46
C GLY A 32 -4.09 -8.48 -22.06
N ALA A 33 -5.09 -9.29 -21.73
CA ALA A 33 -5.70 -9.32 -20.41
C ALA A 33 -4.77 -9.92 -19.35
N PRO A 34 -5.05 -9.70 -18.05
CA PRO A 34 -4.35 -10.36 -16.97
C PRO A 34 -4.37 -11.89 -17.12
N VAL A 35 -3.21 -12.52 -16.89
CA VAL A 35 -3.00 -13.97 -17.14
C VAL A 35 -3.22 -14.84 -15.90
N ARG A 36 -3.36 -14.24 -14.72
CA ARG A 36 -3.61 -14.94 -13.46
C ARG A 36 -5.00 -14.63 -12.93
N PRO A 37 -5.62 -15.57 -12.19
CA PRO A 37 -6.89 -15.30 -11.52
C PRO A 37 -6.72 -14.18 -10.49
N HIS A 38 -7.82 -13.50 -10.19
CA HIS A 38 -7.88 -12.57 -9.09
C HIS A 38 -7.93 -13.34 -7.76
N LEU A 39 -7.07 -12.97 -6.82
CA LEU A 39 -7.12 -13.43 -5.44
C LEU A 39 -7.64 -12.29 -4.56
N SER A 40 -8.59 -12.58 -3.70
CA SER A 40 -9.01 -11.61 -2.68
C SER A 40 -7.91 -11.43 -1.62
N PRO A 41 -7.88 -10.28 -0.90
CA PRO A 41 -6.94 -10.06 0.20
C PRO A 41 -6.96 -11.20 1.23
N GLY A 42 -8.14 -11.73 1.58
CA GLY A 42 -8.29 -12.86 2.49
C GLY A 42 -7.67 -14.16 1.96
N GLN A 43 -7.83 -14.46 0.68
CA GLN A 43 -7.17 -15.60 0.04
C GLN A 43 -5.65 -15.46 0.04
N ILE A 44 -5.13 -14.25 -0.19
CA ILE A 44 -3.70 -13.98 -0.14
C ILE A 44 -3.16 -14.20 1.27
N VAL A 45 -3.87 -13.71 2.29
CA VAL A 45 -3.50 -13.89 3.70
C VAL A 45 -3.46 -15.38 4.07
N GLN A 46 -4.45 -16.16 3.65
CA GLN A 46 -4.46 -17.61 3.88
C GLN A 46 -3.24 -18.30 3.25
N LEU A 47 -2.95 -18.02 1.97
CA LEU A 47 -1.79 -18.59 1.28
C LEU A 47 -0.46 -18.18 1.93
N LEU A 48 -0.35 -16.95 2.41
CA LEU A 48 0.83 -16.48 3.13
C LEU A 48 1.01 -17.20 4.47
N GLY A 49 -0.09 -17.46 5.18
CA GLY A 49 -0.05 -18.30 6.40
C GLY A 49 0.43 -19.73 6.11
N GLU A 50 -0.06 -20.36 5.03
CA GLU A 50 0.34 -21.71 4.63
C GLU A 50 1.84 -21.83 4.30
N VAL A 51 2.46 -20.78 3.74
CA VAL A 51 3.90 -20.78 3.45
C VAL A 51 4.77 -20.28 4.62
N GLY A 52 4.16 -19.96 5.76
CA GLY A 52 4.88 -19.51 6.96
C GLY A 52 5.42 -18.08 6.86
N ALA A 53 4.75 -17.19 6.14
CA ALA A 53 5.08 -15.77 6.15
C ALA A 53 4.84 -15.18 7.55
N TRP A 54 5.65 -14.20 7.92
CA TRP A 54 5.48 -13.48 9.18
C TRP A 54 4.45 -12.37 9.07
N GLY A 55 4.32 -11.72 7.91
CA GLY A 55 3.43 -10.58 7.78
C GLY A 55 3.03 -10.25 6.35
N VAL A 56 2.09 -9.32 6.24
CA VAL A 56 1.58 -8.80 4.97
C VAL A 56 1.58 -7.28 5.01
N ASN A 57 1.99 -6.66 3.90
CA ASN A 57 1.96 -5.21 3.70
C ASN A 57 0.95 -4.85 2.62
N LEU A 58 0.44 -3.63 2.65
CA LEU A 58 -0.57 -3.20 1.68
C LEU A 58 -0.47 -1.71 1.34
N HIS A 59 -0.87 -1.37 0.12
CA HIS A 59 -1.39 -0.03 -0.14
C HIS A 59 -2.86 0.02 0.32
N ASP A 60 -3.30 1.19 0.69
CA ASP A 60 -4.69 1.41 1.10
C ASP A 60 -5.70 0.83 0.09
N ASN A 61 -5.49 1.01 -1.20
CA ASN A 61 -6.39 0.53 -2.25
C ASN A 61 -6.10 -0.90 -2.75
N ASP A 62 -5.09 -1.59 -2.26
CA ASP A 62 -4.99 -3.05 -2.40
C ASP A 62 -6.09 -3.75 -1.56
N LEU A 63 -6.54 -3.07 -0.52
CA LEU A 63 -7.55 -3.57 0.42
C LEU A 63 -8.90 -2.89 0.24
N VAL A 64 -8.95 -1.56 0.29
CA VAL A 64 -10.17 -0.77 0.26
C VAL A 64 -10.28 -0.03 -1.08
N PRO A 65 -11.31 -0.31 -1.90
CA PRO A 65 -11.55 0.44 -3.13
C PRO A 65 -11.65 1.95 -2.88
N ILE A 66 -11.15 2.76 -3.82
CA ILE A 66 -11.11 4.22 -3.69
C ILE A 66 -12.50 4.86 -3.58
N ASP A 67 -13.53 4.18 -4.08
CA ASP A 67 -14.94 4.57 -4.07
C ASP A 67 -15.77 3.87 -3.00
N ALA A 68 -15.12 3.13 -2.08
CA ALA A 68 -15.80 2.45 -0.98
C ALA A 68 -16.51 3.44 -0.06
N THR A 69 -17.72 3.11 0.38
CA THR A 69 -18.38 3.87 1.43
C THR A 69 -17.67 3.69 2.78
N PRO A 70 -17.84 4.59 3.76
CA PRO A 70 -17.25 4.39 5.09
C PRO A 70 -17.66 3.04 5.73
N ALA A 71 -18.88 2.61 5.56
CA ALA A 71 -19.36 1.33 6.10
C ALA A 71 -18.69 0.13 5.41
N ASP A 72 -18.52 0.19 4.08
CA ASP A 72 -17.81 -0.86 3.35
C ASP A 72 -16.35 -0.92 3.76
N ARG A 73 -15.69 0.25 3.87
CA ARG A 73 -14.32 0.37 4.36
C ARG A 73 -14.16 -0.31 5.73
N ASP A 74 -15.03 0.01 6.69
CA ASP A 74 -14.95 -0.53 8.05
C ASP A 74 -15.15 -2.05 8.07
N ASN A 75 -16.07 -2.57 7.24
CA ASN A 75 -16.28 -3.99 7.09
C ASN A 75 -15.06 -4.69 6.50
N ILE A 76 -14.51 -4.16 5.40
CA ILE A 76 -13.35 -4.72 4.70
C ILE A 76 -12.14 -4.77 5.64
N VAL A 77 -11.85 -3.69 6.35
CA VAL A 77 -10.70 -3.62 7.27
C VAL A 77 -10.87 -4.62 8.43
N ARG A 78 -12.07 -4.71 8.99
CA ARG A 78 -12.37 -5.67 10.06
C ARG A 78 -12.18 -7.12 9.59
N GLU A 79 -12.72 -7.48 8.42
CA GLU A 79 -12.60 -8.82 7.86
C GLU A 79 -11.15 -9.18 7.56
N PHE A 80 -10.39 -8.25 6.99
CA PHE A 80 -8.98 -8.45 6.70
C PHE A 80 -8.15 -8.61 7.98
N ARG A 81 -8.41 -7.79 9.00
CA ARG A 81 -7.78 -7.93 10.30
C ARG A 81 -8.03 -9.31 10.92
N GLN A 82 -9.29 -9.78 10.85
CA GLN A 82 -9.63 -11.11 11.34
C GLN A 82 -8.89 -12.21 10.57
N ALA A 83 -8.85 -12.11 9.23
CA ALA A 83 -8.10 -13.07 8.40
C ALA A 83 -6.61 -13.11 8.78
N CYS A 84 -5.98 -11.95 9.03
CA CYS A 84 -4.59 -11.91 9.51
C CYS A 84 -4.42 -12.62 10.86
N LEU A 85 -5.31 -12.37 11.81
CA LEU A 85 -5.27 -13.03 13.13
C LEU A 85 -5.43 -14.54 13.01
N ASP A 86 -6.39 -15.02 12.23
CA ASP A 86 -6.69 -16.44 12.03
C ASP A 86 -5.52 -17.19 11.38
N ASN A 87 -4.68 -16.50 10.61
CA ASN A 87 -3.52 -17.08 9.91
C ASN A 87 -2.17 -16.70 10.56
N GLY A 88 -2.18 -16.07 11.73
CA GLY A 88 -0.95 -15.74 12.47
C GLY A 88 -0.06 -14.69 11.80
N LEU A 89 -0.62 -13.84 10.92
CA LEU A 89 0.11 -12.80 10.23
C LEU A 89 -0.03 -11.44 10.93
N VAL A 90 1.02 -10.64 10.87
CA VAL A 90 1.00 -9.24 11.30
C VAL A 90 1.00 -8.30 10.10
N VAL A 91 0.57 -7.06 10.30
CA VAL A 91 0.68 -5.98 9.31
C VAL A 91 1.74 -4.99 9.81
N PRO A 92 3.02 -5.14 9.44
CA PRO A 92 4.07 -4.27 9.96
C PRO A 92 4.03 -2.85 9.36
N MET A 93 3.49 -2.71 8.15
CA MET A 93 3.56 -1.49 7.38
C MET A 93 2.34 -1.35 6.45
N VAL A 94 1.85 -0.13 6.35
CA VAL A 94 0.91 0.29 5.30
C VAL A 94 1.54 1.39 4.45
N THR A 95 1.05 1.56 3.24
CA THR A 95 1.43 2.67 2.36
C THR A 95 0.20 3.23 1.67
N THR A 96 0.25 4.46 1.23
CA THR A 96 -0.84 5.07 0.46
C THR A 96 -0.53 5.02 -1.04
N ASN A 97 -1.51 4.65 -1.86
CA ASN A 97 -1.37 4.67 -3.31
C ASN A 97 -1.78 6.04 -3.85
N LEU A 98 -0.78 6.86 -4.16
CA LEU A 98 -0.94 8.20 -4.73
C LEU A 98 -0.40 8.29 -6.17
N PHE A 99 -0.47 7.18 -6.92
CA PHE A 99 0.15 7.12 -8.24
C PHE A 99 -0.64 6.34 -9.30
N SER A 100 -1.51 5.41 -8.93
CA SER A 100 -2.23 4.58 -9.90
C SER A 100 -3.52 5.21 -10.42
N ASP A 101 -4.18 6.04 -9.60
CA ASP A 101 -5.40 6.74 -10.01
C ASP A 101 -5.07 7.92 -10.94
N PRO A 102 -5.85 8.14 -12.02
CA PRO A 102 -5.67 9.27 -12.94
C PRO A 102 -5.67 10.65 -12.27
N ALA A 103 -6.30 10.81 -11.11
CA ALA A 103 -6.27 12.05 -10.34
C ALA A 103 -4.84 12.50 -10.02
N PHE A 104 -3.91 11.55 -9.84
CA PHE A 104 -2.53 11.80 -9.48
C PHE A 104 -1.56 11.87 -10.67
N LYS A 105 -2.07 11.92 -11.90
CA LYS A 105 -1.22 11.95 -13.11
C LYS A 105 -0.17 13.07 -13.12
N ASP A 106 -0.47 14.20 -12.49
CA ASP A 106 0.39 15.38 -12.41
C ASP A 106 0.96 15.59 -10.99
N GLY A 107 1.11 14.54 -10.21
CA GLY A 107 1.56 14.56 -8.82
C GLY A 107 0.40 14.42 -7.84
N ALA A 108 0.73 14.17 -6.59
CA ALA A 108 -0.22 14.08 -5.49
C ALA A 108 -0.03 15.26 -4.53
N PHE A 109 0.86 15.13 -3.55
CA PHE A 109 1.18 16.21 -2.60
C PHE A 109 1.79 17.44 -3.28
N THR A 110 2.45 17.27 -4.41
CA THR A 110 3.10 18.33 -5.17
C THR A 110 2.28 18.85 -6.34
N ALA A 111 1.09 18.30 -6.58
CA ALA A 111 0.24 18.70 -7.71
C ALA A 111 0.01 20.22 -7.76
N ASN A 112 -0.12 20.77 -8.97
CA ASN A 112 -0.45 22.18 -9.13
C ASN A 112 -1.88 22.48 -8.68
N ASP A 113 -2.81 21.54 -8.88
CA ASP A 113 -4.19 21.66 -8.42
C ASP A 113 -4.27 21.46 -6.89
N PRO A 114 -4.77 22.46 -6.13
CA PRO A 114 -4.94 22.35 -4.69
C PRO A 114 -5.97 21.28 -4.28
N ALA A 115 -6.98 21.00 -5.12
CA ALA A 115 -7.95 19.96 -4.83
C ALA A 115 -7.32 18.56 -4.85
N VAL A 116 -6.40 18.32 -5.79
CA VAL A 116 -5.62 17.07 -5.84
C VAL A 116 -4.72 16.93 -4.62
N ARG A 117 -4.07 18.02 -4.17
CA ARG A 117 -3.25 17.99 -2.94
C ARG A 117 -4.08 17.67 -1.71
N ALA A 118 -5.26 18.29 -1.58
CA ALA A 118 -6.18 18.03 -0.46
C ALA A 118 -6.68 16.57 -0.47
N PHE A 119 -7.02 16.04 -1.64
CA PHE A 119 -7.41 14.63 -1.81
C PHE A 119 -6.26 13.68 -1.45
N ALA A 120 -5.03 13.99 -1.85
CA ALA A 120 -3.86 13.20 -1.49
C ALA A 120 -3.64 13.15 0.04
N LEU A 121 -3.79 14.29 0.73
CA LEU A 121 -3.72 14.34 2.20
C LEU A 121 -4.83 13.50 2.84
N GLN A 122 -6.08 13.66 2.41
CA GLN A 122 -7.21 12.89 2.92
C GLN A 122 -6.98 11.39 2.75
N LYS A 123 -6.48 10.97 1.58
CA LYS A 123 -6.19 9.57 1.28
C LYS A 123 -5.05 9.03 2.15
N ALA A 124 -4.00 9.82 2.38
CA ALA A 124 -2.90 9.44 3.27
C ALA A 124 -3.36 9.30 4.74
N MET A 125 -4.18 10.22 5.23
CA MET A 125 -4.80 10.12 6.56
C MET A 125 -5.63 8.84 6.69
N GLY A 126 -6.46 8.52 5.68
CA GLY A 126 -7.23 7.28 5.66
C GLY A 126 -6.35 6.02 5.67
N ALA A 127 -5.19 6.04 5.00
CA ALA A 127 -4.22 4.95 5.07
C ALA A 127 -3.58 4.83 6.45
N MET A 128 -3.33 5.95 7.14
CA MET A 128 -2.85 5.97 8.54
C MET A 128 -3.88 5.34 9.47
N ASP A 129 -5.15 5.71 9.34
CA ASP A 129 -6.24 5.14 10.15
C ASP A 129 -6.37 3.62 9.95
N ILE A 130 -6.31 3.15 8.69
CA ILE A 130 -6.26 1.72 8.38
C ILE A 130 -5.05 1.07 9.05
N GLY A 131 -3.88 1.73 8.99
CA GLY A 131 -2.66 1.25 9.64
C GLY A 131 -2.83 1.05 11.14
N VAL A 132 -3.39 2.02 11.82
CA VAL A 132 -3.68 1.95 13.27
C VAL A 132 -4.62 0.78 13.58
N GLU A 133 -5.70 0.63 12.82
CA GLU A 133 -6.68 -0.45 13.01
C GLU A 133 -6.07 -1.84 12.78
N LEU A 134 -5.11 -1.96 11.87
CA LEU A 134 -4.41 -3.20 11.57
C LEU A 134 -3.19 -3.44 12.47
N GLY A 135 -2.82 -2.48 13.32
CA GLY A 135 -1.66 -2.56 14.20
C GLY A 135 -0.32 -2.31 13.51
N ALA A 136 -0.31 -1.65 12.36
CA ALA A 136 0.90 -1.26 11.67
C ALA A 136 1.65 -0.15 12.43
N ALA A 137 2.97 -0.29 12.51
CA ALA A 137 3.83 0.70 13.16
C ALA A 137 4.44 1.71 12.16
N ILE A 138 4.31 1.47 10.87
CA ILE A 138 5.00 2.23 9.82
C ILE A 138 4.01 2.62 8.74
N LEU A 139 3.92 3.92 8.43
CA LEU A 139 3.37 4.42 7.18
C LEU A 139 4.51 4.72 6.21
N VAL A 140 4.45 4.15 5.02
CA VAL A 140 5.39 4.47 3.93
C VAL A 140 4.73 5.45 2.97
N ILE A 141 5.41 6.54 2.71
CA ILE A 141 5.04 7.50 1.66
C ILE A 141 5.95 7.24 0.46
N TRP A 142 5.37 6.78 -0.64
CA TRP A 142 6.10 6.55 -1.87
C TRP A 142 5.73 7.59 -2.91
N GLY A 143 6.71 8.42 -3.31
CA GLY A 143 6.53 9.57 -4.18
C GLY A 143 6.55 9.26 -5.68
N GLY A 144 5.94 8.16 -6.13
CA GLY A 144 6.04 7.67 -7.51
C GLY A 144 5.56 8.63 -8.60
N ARG A 145 4.76 9.65 -8.26
CA ARG A 145 4.22 10.66 -9.18
C ARG A 145 4.54 12.09 -8.78
N GLU A 146 5.42 12.31 -7.80
CA GLU A 146 5.69 13.65 -7.29
C GLU A 146 6.63 14.49 -8.15
N GLY A 147 7.34 13.86 -9.07
CA GLY A 147 8.18 14.54 -10.06
C GLY A 147 7.40 15.09 -11.25
N THR A 148 8.14 15.66 -12.18
CA THR A 148 7.65 16.09 -13.50
C THR A 148 8.52 15.47 -14.60
N GLU A 149 7.91 15.17 -15.73
CA GLU A 149 8.66 14.70 -16.91
C GLU A 149 9.34 15.87 -17.65
N THR A 150 8.89 17.09 -17.42
CA THR A 150 9.37 18.30 -18.09
C THR A 150 9.56 19.43 -17.09
N ASP A 151 10.75 19.98 -16.99
CA ASP A 151 11.10 21.06 -16.04
C ASP A 151 10.20 22.29 -16.14
N GLY A 152 9.69 22.59 -17.32
CA GLY A 152 8.78 23.70 -17.55
C GLY A 152 7.38 23.55 -16.93
N CYS A 153 6.98 22.34 -16.53
CA CYS A 153 5.64 22.06 -16.02
C CYS A 153 5.45 22.45 -14.55
N ARG A 154 6.55 22.48 -13.79
CA ARG A 154 6.48 22.71 -12.34
C ARG A 154 7.80 23.28 -11.81
N ARG A 155 7.70 24.24 -10.92
CA ARG A 155 8.85 24.75 -10.18
C ARG A 155 9.25 23.75 -9.09
N ALA A 156 10.49 23.26 -9.14
CA ALA A 156 11.02 22.27 -8.20
C ALA A 156 11.03 22.77 -6.74
N ASP A 157 11.37 24.04 -6.53
CA ASP A 157 11.37 24.68 -5.20
C ASP A 157 9.97 24.68 -4.57
N VAL A 158 8.93 25.02 -5.36
CA VAL A 158 7.53 24.97 -4.92
C VAL A 158 7.07 23.54 -4.65
N ALA A 159 7.47 22.59 -5.49
CA ALA A 159 7.13 21.17 -5.30
C ALA A 159 7.73 20.63 -3.99
N ILE A 160 9.01 20.93 -3.71
CA ILE A 160 9.67 20.53 -2.46
C ILE A 160 9.00 21.16 -1.24
N GLN A 161 8.61 22.44 -1.33
CA GLN A 161 7.89 23.10 -0.25
C GLN A 161 6.54 22.44 0.02
N ARG A 162 5.74 22.16 -1.01
CA ARG A 162 4.45 21.46 -0.89
C ARG A 162 4.60 20.08 -0.27
N LEU A 163 5.60 19.31 -0.72
CA LEU A 163 5.87 17.99 -0.16
C LEU A 163 6.20 18.06 1.34
N ARG A 164 7.08 19.00 1.71
CA ARG A 164 7.45 19.24 3.12
C ARG A 164 6.25 19.60 3.98
N GLU A 165 5.40 20.51 3.49
CA GLU A 165 4.17 20.92 4.18
C GLU A 165 3.22 19.73 4.38
N ALA A 166 3.04 18.89 3.34
CA ALA A 166 2.21 17.70 3.42
C ALA A 166 2.74 16.69 4.44
N VAL A 167 4.05 16.40 4.40
CA VAL A 167 4.67 15.46 5.36
C VAL A 167 4.58 15.99 6.79
N ASN A 168 4.86 17.30 7.01
CA ASN A 168 4.72 17.89 8.34
C ASN A 168 3.28 17.78 8.87
N PHE A 169 2.29 18.08 8.02
CA PHE A 169 0.88 17.93 8.39
C PHE A 169 0.54 16.48 8.78
N LEU A 170 1.01 15.50 8.02
CA LEU A 170 0.79 14.07 8.33
C LEU A 170 1.51 13.64 9.62
N CYS A 171 2.70 14.20 9.91
CA CYS A 171 3.38 13.98 11.19
C CYS A 171 2.65 14.58 12.39
N GLU A 172 1.89 15.66 12.19
CA GLU A 172 1.04 16.24 13.25
C GLU A 172 -0.27 15.44 13.44
N TYR A 173 -0.70 14.75 12.41
CA TYR A 173 -1.90 13.90 12.45
C TYR A 173 -1.63 12.54 13.12
N SER A 174 -0.39 12.04 13.10
CA SER A 174 0.01 10.70 13.59
C SER A 174 -0.05 10.55 15.17
#